data_cbf979ef4371bd6c5a69477284d14b78
#
_entry.id   cbf979ef4371bd6c5a69477284d14b78
#
_cell.length_a   1.000
_cell.length_b   1.000
_cell.length_c   1.000
_cell.angle_alpha   90.00
_cell.angle_beta   90.00
_cell.angle_gamma   90.00
#
_symmetry.space_group_name_H-M   'P 1'
#
loop_
_entity.id
_entity.type
_entity.pdbx_description
1 polymer ?
#
loop_
_entity_poly.entity_id
_entity_poly.type
_entity_poly.pdbx_seq_one_letter_code
_entity_poly.pdbx_strand_id
1 'polypeptide(L)'
;PSYVSLDSALALHGLIPERVEEVTSVTTGVRRRFDTPFGVFSYTPLPPHRYAPGMAWHEGEGGPFLAATPEKALADKVWTDKRFSPASQNDFDAYLHEDMRMDPDQLAELDGEQLAAVCRAFASRKTDMLARFLGRSRRTHS
;
A
#
# COMPACT_ATOMS: atom_id res chain seq x y z
N PRO A 1 3.99 1.14 -17.91
CA PRO A 1 4.37 1.91 -16.75
C PRO A 1 4.11 1.12 -15.46
N SER A 2 4.99 1.31 -14.49
CA SER A 2 4.88 0.66 -13.18
C SER A 2 5.60 1.47 -12.11
N TYR A 3 5.25 1.21 -10.85
CA TYR A 3 5.94 1.77 -9.70
C TYR A 3 6.02 0.71 -8.59
N VAL A 4 7.06 0.79 -7.74
CA VAL A 4 7.20 -0.10 -6.58
C VAL A 4 6.06 0.22 -5.61
N SER A 5 5.36 -0.82 -5.14
CA SER A 5 4.22 -0.67 -4.24
C SER A 5 4.06 -1.93 -3.39
N LEU A 6 2.92 -2.05 -2.75
CA LEU A 6 2.52 -3.21 -1.95
C LEU A 6 3.56 -3.47 -0.86
N ASP A 7 3.90 -4.73 -0.60
CA ASP A 7 4.77 -5.07 0.51
C ASP A 7 6.16 -4.44 0.40
N SER A 8 6.71 -4.33 -0.81
CA SER A 8 8.01 -3.67 -1.01
C SER A 8 7.98 -2.20 -0.58
N ALA A 9 6.93 -1.46 -0.96
CA ALA A 9 6.80 -0.07 -0.56
C ALA A 9 6.47 0.06 0.93
N LEU A 10 5.62 -0.81 1.46
CA LEU A 10 5.31 -0.80 2.89
C LEU A 10 6.56 -1.04 3.73
N ALA A 11 7.42 -1.99 3.31
CA ALA A 11 8.68 -2.24 3.98
C ALA A 11 9.66 -1.07 3.83
N LEU A 12 9.72 -0.46 2.64
CA LEU A 12 10.56 0.71 2.38
C LEU A 12 10.25 1.86 3.34
N HIS A 13 8.96 2.07 3.62
CA HIS A 13 8.49 3.13 4.50
C HIS A 13 8.41 2.74 5.98
N GLY A 14 8.86 1.52 6.32
CA GLY A 14 8.89 1.05 7.71
C GLY A 14 7.54 0.70 8.30
N LEU A 15 6.51 0.52 7.47
CA LEU A 15 5.17 0.18 7.95
C LEU A 15 5.04 -1.28 8.36
N ILE A 16 5.80 -2.18 7.73
CA ILE A 16 5.81 -3.59 8.10
C ILE A 16 7.23 -4.02 8.47
N PRO A 17 7.38 -4.97 9.42
CA PRO A 17 8.70 -5.37 9.91
C PRO A 17 9.43 -6.37 9.01
N GLU A 18 8.71 -7.06 8.12
CA GLU A 18 9.28 -8.10 7.29
C GLU A 18 10.28 -7.55 6.30
N ARG A 19 11.39 -8.29 6.12
CA ARG A 19 12.29 -8.09 5.01
C ARG A 19 11.65 -8.73 3.78
N VAL A 20 11.36 -7.92 2.77
CA VAL A 20 10.70 -8.39 1.55
C VAL A 20 11.75 -8.76 0.52
N GLU A 21 11.80 -10.04 0.13
CA GLU A 21 12.75 -10.55 -0.85
C GLU A 21 12.25 -10.39 -2.29
N GLU A 22 10.94 -10.28 -2.47
CA GLU A 22 10.33 -10.07 -3.77
C GLU A 22 10.07 -8.58 -3.96
N VAL A 23 10.47 -8.03 -5.11
CA VAL A 23 10.16 -6.64 -5.43
C VAL A 23 8.75 -6.61 -6.03
N THR A 24 7.82 -6.01 -5.29
CA THR A 24 6.42 -5.91 -5.70
C THR A 24 6.15 -4.53 -6.32
N SER A 25 5.47 -4.54 -7.46
CA SER A 25 5.12 -3.32 -8.18
C SER A 25 3.67 -3.36 -8.66
N VAL A 26 3.12 -2.19 -8.94
CA VAL A 26 1.81 -2.03 -9.55
C VAL A 26 2.00 -1.54 -10.98
N THR A 27 1.19 -2.03 -11.90
CA THR A 27 1.29 -1.71 -13.32
C THR A 27 -0.09 -1.45 -13.91
N THR A 28 -0.15 -0.68 -14.99
CA THR A 28 -1.38 -0.57 -15.79
C THR A 28 -1.48 -1.68 -16.84
N GLY A 29 -0.42 -2.49 -16.99
CA GLY A 29 -0.37 -3.61 -17.93
C GLY A 29 -0.92 -4.91 -17.33
N VAL A 30 -0.35 -6.02 -17.73
CA VAL A 30 -0.80 -7.34 -17.31
C VAL A 30 -0.01 -7.85 -16.12
N ARG A 31 -0.62 -8.77 -15.37
CA ARG A 31 0.04 -9.45 -14.24
C ARG A 31 1.23 -10.25 -14.75
N ARG A 32 2.37 -10.05 -14.10
CA ARG A 32 3.61 -10.77 -14.45
C ARG A 32 4.41 -11.08 -13.19
N ARG A 33 5.23 -12.13 -13.29
CA ARG A 33 6.20 -12.50 -12.27
C ARG A 33 7.47 -12.93 -12.95
N PHE A 34 8.59 -12.35 -12.56
CA PHE A 34 9.90 -12.68 -13.11
C PHE A 34 10.80 -13.19 -11.99
N ASP A 35 11.37 -14.39 -12.19
CA ASP A 35 12.36 -14.97 -11.31
C ASP A 35 13.72 -14.76 -11.98
N THR A 36 14.56 -13.90 -11.39
CA THR A 36 15.83 -13.49 -11.99
C THR A 36 16.99 -13.78 -11.03
N PRO A 37 18.25 -13.80 -11.53
CA PRO A 37 19.41 -13.91 -10.63
C PRO A 37 19.51 -12.80 -9.59
N PHE A 38 18.84 -11.67 -9.80
CA PHE A 38 18.82 -10.53 -8.87
C PHE A 38 17.63 -10.56 -7.92
N GLY A 39 16.76 -11.56 -8.02
CA GLY A 39 15.59 -11.72 -7.18
C GLY A 39 14.32 -11.89 -7.97
N VAL A 40 13.21 -11.93 -7.25
CA VAL A 40 11.89 -12.10 -7.83
C VAL A 40 11.23 -10.73 -7.96
N PHE A 41 10.64 -10.46 -9.13
CA PHE A 41 9.93 -9.22 -9.42
C PHE A 41 8.50 -9.57 -9.83
N SER A 42 7.52 -8.99 -9.16
CA SER A 42 6.12 -9.22 -9.49
C SER A 42 5.41 -7.91 -9.81
N TYR A 43 4.45 -7.99 -10.73
CA TYR A 43 3.67 -6.85 -11.20
C TYR A 43 2.20 -7.16 -11.08
N THR A 44 1.48 -6.37 -10.30
CA THR A 44 0.04 -6.53 -10.06
C THR A 44 -0.71 -5.44 -10.80
N PRO A 45 -1.71 -5.80 -11.63
CA PRO A 45 -2.49 -4.80 -12.37
C PRO A 45 -3.33 -3.90 -11.49
N LEU A 46 -3.43 -2.65 -11.88
CA LEU A 46 -4.30 -1.67 -11.25
C LEU A 46 -4.98 -0.85 -12.35
N PRO A 47 -6.30 -0.63 -12.29
CA PRO A 47 -6.96 0.22 -13.30
C PRO A 47 -6.33 1.59 -13.36
N PRO A 48 -6.25 2.23 -14.55
CA PRO A 48 -5.56 3.51 -14.69
C PRO A 48 -6.02 4.60 -13.74
N HIS A 49 -7.31 4.70 -13.45
CA HIS A 49 -7.84 5.74 -12.56
C HIS A 49 -7.43 5.53 -11.09
N ARG A 50 -6.97 4.32 -10.75
CA ARG A 50 -6.47 3.98 -9.42
C ARG A 50 -4.96 3.97 -9.34
N TYR A 51 -4.29 4.02 -10.49
CA TYR A 51 -2.84 3.98 -10.60
C TYR A 51 -2.21 5.25 -10.02
N ALA A 52 -2.67 6.41 -10.42
CA ALA A 52 -2.25 7.71 -9.88
C ALA A 52 -3.37 8.28 -9.02
N PRO A 53 -3.10 9.15 -8.04
CA PRO A 53 -1.82 9.73 -7.60
C PRO A 53 -1.16 8.93 -6.47
N GLY A 54 -0.10 9.47 -5.91
CA GLY A 54 0.52 8.93 -4.71
C GLY A 54 1.84 8.22 -4.98
N MET A 55 2.63 8.72 -5.91
CA MET A 55 3.94 8.17 -6.24
C MET A 55 5.01 9.22 -6.04
N ALA A 56 6.21 8.77 -5.68
CA ALA A 56 7.36 9.65 -5.51
C ALA A 56 8.64 8.95 -5.97
N TRP A 57 9.62 9.74 -6.37
CA TRP A 57 10.94 9.22 -6.72
C TRP A 57 11.75 8.95 -5.45
N HIS A 58 12.44 7.83 -5.44
CA HIS A 58 13.36 7.43 -4.37
C HIS A 58 14.73 7.13 -4.95
N GLU A 59 15.76 7.36 -4.16
CA GLU A 59 17.12 6.97 -4.50
C GLU A 59 17.34 5.51 -4.09
N GLY A 60 17.91 4.73 -5.01
CA GLY A 60 18.25 3.33 -4.76
C GLY A 60 19.63 3.01 -5.30
N GLU A 61 20.17 1.84 -4.98
CA GLU A 61 21.50 1.40 -5.40
C GLU A 61 21.64 1.35 -6.93
N GLY A 62 20.56 1.00 -7.63
CA GLY A 62 20.55 0.95 -9.09
C GLY A 62 20.15 2.26 -9.76
N GLY A 63 20.01 3.36 -8.97
CA GLY A 63 19.56 4.67 -9.45
C GLY A 63 18.17 5.00 -8.94
N PRO A 64 17.62 6.16 -9.34
CA PRO A 64 16.30 6.58 -8.88
C PRO A 64 15.20 5.65 -9.40
N PHE A 65 14.19 5.41 -8.57
CA PHE A 65 13.03 4.61 -8.95
C PHE A 65 11.74 5.22 -8.43
N LEU A 66 10.64 4.89 -9.07
CA LEU A 66 9.33 5.38 -8.70
C LEU A 66 8.68 4.42 -7.72
N ALA A 67 8.22 4.92 -6.58
CA ALA A 67 7.57 4.11 -5.56
C ALA A 67 6.32 4.80 -5.04
N ALA A 68 5.37 4.00 -4.57
CA ALA A 68 4.19 4.53 -3.89
C ALA A 68 4.59 5.25 -2.61
N THR A 69 3.88 6.32 -2.28
CA THR A 69 3.95 6.91 -0.94
C THR A 69 3.39 5.91 0.08
N PRO A 70 3.65 6.09 1.39
CA PRO A 70 3.08 5.19 2.40
C PRO A 70 1.56 5.05 2.27
N GLU A 71 0.86 6.17 2.04
CA GLU A 71 -0.59 6.19 1.88
C GLU A 71 -1.05 5.40 0.68
N LYS A 72 -0.38 5.60 -0.46
CA LYS A 72 -0.71 4.87 -1.69
C LYS A 72 -0.39 3.39 -1.58
N ALA A 73 0.76 3.05 -0.98
CA ALA A 73 1.16 1.65 -0.79
C ALA A 73 0.13 0.90 0.05
N LEU A 74 -0.37 1.52 1.10
CA LEU A 74 -1.38 0.92 1.96
C LEU A 74 -2.71 0.73 1.22
N ALA A 75 -3.16 1.73 0.49
CA ALA A 75 -4.40 1.62 -0.31
C ALA A 75 -4.27 0.56 -1.40
N ASP A 76 -3.14 0.52 -2.10
CA ASP A 76 -2.87 -0.51 -3.11
C ASP A 76 -2.93 -1.90 -2.50
N LYS A 77 -2.29 -2.09 -1.33
CA LYS A 77 -2.27 -3.39 -0.64
C LYS A 77 -3.67 -3.82 -0.24
N VAL A 78 -4.43 -2.96 0.39
CA VAL A 78 -5.80 -3.27 0.84
C VAL A 78 -6.68 -3.62 -0.36
N TRP A 79 -6.62 -2.83 -1.42
CA TRP A 79 -7.47 -3.06 -2.58
C TRP A 79 -7.10 -4.35 -3.33
N THR A 80 -5.81 -4.65 -3.47
CA THR A 80 -5.36 -5.83 -4.22
C THR A 80 -5.43 -7.12 -3.43
N ASP A 81 -5.51 -7.05 -2.10
CA ASP A 81 -5.58 -8.25 -1.26
C ASP A 81 -6.99 -8.82 -1.23
N LYS A 82 -7.26 -9.73 -2.14
CA LYS A 82 -8.59 -10.31 -2.33
C LYS A 82 -9.00 -11.26 -1.21
N ARG A 83 -8.05 -11.70 -0.39
CA ARG A 83 -8.35 -12.55 0.76
C ARG A 83 -8.93 -11.75 1.92
N PHE A 84 -8.74 -10.44 1.91
CA PHE A 84 -9.31 -9.55 2.92
C PHE A 84 -10.60 -8.94 2.39
N SER A 85 -11.73 -9.32 2.99
CA SER A 85 -13.07 -8.83 2.64
C SER A 85 -13.76 -8.34 3.90
N PRO A 86 -13.52 -7.08 4.30
CA PRO A 86 -14.07 -6.58 5.57
C PRO A 86 -15.58 -6.40 5.51
N ALA A 87 -16.27 -6.86 6.54
CA ALA A 87 -17.69 -6.63 6.73
C ALA A 87 -17.95 -5.28 7.38
N SER A 88 -17.01 -4.84 8.24
CA SER A 88 -17.11 -3.56 8.95
C SER A 88 -15.72 -2.94 9.11
N GLN A 89 -15.70 -1.67 9.53
CA GLN A 89 -14.44 -0.96 9.78
C GLN A 89 -13.58 -1.65 10.84
N ASN A 90 -14.21 -2.28 11.83
CA ASN A 90 -13.46 -2.95 12.90
C ASN A 90 -12.61 -4.12 12.42
N ASP A 91 -12.93 -4.70 11.26
CA ASP A 91 -12.15 -5.80 10.68
C ASP A 91 -10.74 -5.34 10.28
N PHE A 92 -10.53 -4.04 10.07
CA PHE A 92 -9.22 -3.50 9.76
C PHE A 92 -8.25 -3.59 10.94
N ASP A 93 -8.75 -3.62 12.17
CA ASP A 93 -7.90 -3.69 13.35
C ASP A 93 -7.05 -4.97 13.32
N ALA A 94 -7.69 -6.12 13.19
CA ALA A 94 -6.97 -7.39 13.11
C ALA A 94 -6.12 -7.48 11.84
N TYR A 95 -6.64 -7.01 10.71
CA TYR A 95 -5.92 -7.06 9.45
C TYR A 95 -4.61 -6.27 9.50
N LEU A 96 -4.67 -5.02 9.96
CA LEU A 96 -3.49 -4.16 9.97
C LEU A 96 -2.50 -4.54 11.07
N HIS A 97 -2.99 -4.88 12.27
CA HIS A 97 -2.11 -5.11 13.43
C HIS A 97 -1.66 -6.55 13.59
N GLU A 98 -2.52 -7.51 13.25
CA GLU A 98 -2.20 -8.94 13.43
C GLU A 98 -1.70 -9.58 12.14
N ASP A 99 -2.45 -9.45 11.05
CA ASP A 99 -2.11 -10.11 9.78
C ASP A 99 -0.93 -9.42 9.09
N MET A 100 -0.98 -8.10 8.98
CA MET A 100 0.08 -7.32 8.34
C MET A 100 1.19 -6.92 9.30
N ARG A 101 0.93 -6.96 10.60
CA ARG A 101 1.87 -6.56 11.67
C ARG A 101 2.43 -5.16 11.43
N MET A 102 1.54 -4.23 11.07
CA MET A 102 1.95 -2.86 10.82
C MET A 102 2.34 -2.13 12.11
N ASP A 103 3.37 -1.30 12.01
CA ASP A 103 3.85 -0.50 13.12
C ASP A 103 2.82 0.59 13.44
N PRO A 104 2.24 0.60 14.65
CA PRO A 104 1.23 1.60 15.02
C PRO A 104 1.74 3.03 14.95
N ASP A 105 3.01 3.27 15.26
CA ASP A 105 3.59 4.61 15.22
C ASP A 105 3.70 5.11 13.79
N GLN A 106 4.08 4.25 12.86
CA GLN A 106 4.14 4.60 11.44
C GLN A 106 2.75 4.82 10.86
N LEU A 107 1.76 4.03 11.27
CA LEU A 107 0.38 4.25 10.87
C LEU A 107 -0.13 5.63 11.34
N ALA A 108 0.24 6.02 12.55
CA ALA A 108 -0.17 7.31 13.10
C ALA A 108 0.48 8.49 12.36
N GLU A 109 1.62 8.29 11.71
CA GLU A 109 2.32 9.33 10.96
C GLU A 109 1.80 9.50 9.53
N LEU A 110 0.91 8.65 9.05
CA LEU A 110 0.34 8.80 7.72
C LEU A 110 -0.39 10.14 7.59
N ASP A 111 -0.25 10.75 6.42
CA ASP A 111 -0.95 11.99 6.10
C ASP A 111 -2.42 11.68 5.79
N GLY A 112 -3.31 12.11 6.69
CA GLY A 112 -4.74 11.80 6.57
C GLY A 112 -5.39 12.40 5.35
N GLU A 113 -4.96 13.59 4.91
CA GLU A 113 -5.50 14.20 3.70
C GLU A 113 -5.06 13.46 2.46
N GLN A 114 -3.80 13.05 2.39
CA GLN A 114 -3.31 12.26 1.28
C GLN A 114 -3.95 10.89 1.23
N LEU A 115 -4.11 10.24 2.37
CA LEU A 115 -4.78 8.95 2.44
C LEU A 115 -6.22 9.06 1.94
N ALA A 116 -6.94 10.07 2.38
CA ALA A 116 -8.32 10.30 1.93
C ALA A 116 -8.39 10.54 0.43
N ALA A 117 -7.46 11.34 -0.12
CA ALA A 117 -7.42 11.62 -1.55
C ALA A 117 -7.13 10.34 -2.36
N VAL A 118 -6.15 9.55 -1.93
CA VAL A 118 -5.81 8.29 -2.58
C VAL A 118 -6.99 7.32 -2.54
N CYS A 119 -7.62 7.17 -1.37
CA CYS A 119 -8.76 6.26 -1.23
C CYS A 119 -9.96 6.71 -2.08
N ARG A 120 -10.19 8.02 -2.22
CA ARG A 120 -11.24 8.53 -3.11
C ARG A 120 -10.96 8.15 -4.56
N ALA A 121 -9.70 8.21 -4.99
CA ALA A 121 -9.32 7.84 -6.35
C ALA A 121 -9.62 6.38 -6.66
N PHE A 122 -9.54 5.49 -5.65
CA PHE A 122 -9.93 4.08 -5.82
C PHE A 122 -11.42 3.91 -6.05
N ALA A 123 -12.23 4.79 -5.49
CA ALA A 123 -13.69 4.72 -5.61
C ALA A 123 -14.22 3.35 -5.23
N SER A 124 -13.73 2.77 -4.13
CA SER A 124 -14.14 1.45 -3.68
C SER A 124 -14.59 1.50 -2.22
N ARG A 125 -15.57 0.65 -1.87
CA ARG A 125 -16.05 0.52 -0.50
C ARG A 125 -14.91 0.16 0.46
N LYS A 126 -14.03 -0.72 0.02
CA LYS A 126 -12.97 -1.27 0.84
C LYS A 126 -11.95 -0.19 1.25
N THR A 127 -11.52 0.63 0.29
CA THR A 127 -10.57 1.72 0.59
C THR A 127 -11.24 2.88 1.32
N ASP A 128 -12.53 3.13 1.07
CA ASP A 128 -13.28 4.13 1.84
C ASP A 128 -13.36 3.71 3.31
N MET A 129 -13.57 2.42 3.58
CA MET A 129 -13.58 1.89 4.94
C MET A 129 -12.22 2.04 5.61
N LEU A 130 -11.13 1.81 4.87
CA LEU A 130 -9.77 2.01 5.37
C LEU A 130 -9.57 3.46 5.83
N ALA A 131 -9.94 4.41 4.99
CA ALA A 131 -9.79 5.82 5.32
C ALA A 131 -10.58 6.20 6.58
N ARG A 132 -11.80 5.70 6.70
CA ARG A 132 -12.63 5.95 7.88
C ARG A 132 -12.08 5.32 9.14
N PHE A 133 -11.60 4.07 9.04
CA PHE A 133 -11.02 3.37 10.19
C PHE A 133 -9.80 4.12 10.72
N LEU A 134 -8.88 4.49 9.85
CA LEU A 134 -7.67 5.21 10.26
C LEU A 134 -7.99 6.62 10.77
N GLY A 135 -8.99 7.29 10.20
CA GLY A 135 -9.44 8.58 10.69
C GLY A 135 -9.97 8.51 12.11
N ARG A 136 -10.74 7.48 12.44
CA ARG A 136 -11.26 7.25 13.80
C ARG A 136 -10.16 6.90 14.78
N SER A 137 -9.25 6.01 14.37
CA SER A 137 -8.12 5.57 15.19
C SER A 137 -7.25 6.76 15.60
N ARG A 138 -6.99 7.67 14.67
CA ARG A 138 -6.16 8.86 14.93
C ARG A 138 -6.83 9.82 15.90
N ARG A 139 -8.16 9.95 15.84
CA ARG A 139 -8.91 10.82 16.76
C ARG A 139 -8.89 10.32 18.20
N THR A 140 -8.77 9.01 18.40
CA THR A 140 -8.71 8.43 19.75
C THR A 140 -7.32 8.48 20.36
N HIS A 141 -6.27 8.75 19.54
CA HIS A 141 -4.90 8.83 20.00
C HIS A 141 -4.38 10.27 20.12
N SER A 142 -5.17 11.24 19.76
CA SER A 142 -4.77 12.67 19.85
C SER A 142 -5.09 13.28 21.20
#